data_a48fcb44e55b20929e78d9e52d8ebffa
#
_entry.id   a48fcb44e55b20929e78d9e52d8ebffa
#
_cell.length_a   1.000
_cell.length_b   1.000
_cell.length_c   1.000
_cell.angle_alpha   90.00
_cell.angle_beta   90.00
_cell.angle_gamma   90.00
#
_symmetry.space_group_name_H-M   'P 1'
#
loop_
_entity.id
_entity.type
_entity.pdbx_description
1 polymer ?
#
loop_
_entity_poly.entity_id
_entity_poly.type
_entity_poly.pdbx_seq_one_letter_code
_entity_poly.pdbx_strand_id
1 'polypeptide(L)'
;LYLFFSFLVYLDKNFKIITKRSILILFNDFIQERSYKSIKILGKEIKFFVPNQLLKWRVDTYFSKEPETLEWIDSFQEKENLIFWDIGANIGLYSIYNSLKHPKSTTIAFEPSSSNLRVLTRNISINNLEKNIKVVSIPLTNKENIFQEMKEGQFVEGGALNSFGEKFDFEGKEFKPTMKYNLLGTTINYFLENSILDIPDYIKIDVDGIEHLILEGGD
;
A
#
# COMPACT_ATOMS: atom_id res chain seq x y z
N LEU A 1 -13.70 -17.90 23.36
CA LEU A 1 -13.49 -17.53 21.96
C LEU A 1 -13.13 -18.76 21.11
N TYR A 2 -12.11 -19.56 21.50
CA TYR A 2 -11.70 -20.76 20.78
C TYR A 2 -12.84 -21.77 20.59
N LEU A 3 -13.61 -22.09 21.64
CA LEU A 3 -14.78 -22.97 21.58
C LEU A 3 -15.85 -22.48 20.60
N PHE A 4 -16.07 -21.16 20.55
CA PHE A 4 -16.99 -20.55 19.61
C PHE A 4 -16.55 -20.75 18.16
N PHE A 5 -15.28 -20.50 17.86
CA PHE A 5 -14.74 -20.75 16.50
C PHE A 5 -14.78 -22.24 16.12
N SER A 6 -14.44 -23.13 17.05
CA SER A 6 -14.52 -24.59 16.80
C SER A 6 -15.97 -25.01 16.49
N PHE A 7 -16.95 -24.42 17.16
CA PHE A 7 -18.37 -24.66 16.89
C PHE A 7 -18.76 -24.17 15.50
N LEU A 8 -18.30 -22.97 15.08
CA LEU A 8 -18.56 -22.46 13.73
C LEU A 8 -17.96 -23.36 12.65
N VAL A 9 -16.73 -23.87 12.85
CA VAL A 9 -16.09 -24.80 11.92
C VAL A 9 -16.89 -26.14 11.85
N TYR A 10 -17.38 -26.64 12.98
CA TYR A 10 -18.23 -27.82 13.01
C TYR A 10 -19.55 -27.60 12.24
N LEU A 11 -20.21 -26.47 12.44
CA LEU A 11 -21.43 -26.11 11.69
C LEU A 11 -21.14 -26.02 10.17
N ASP A 12 -20.04 -25.38 9.78
CA ASP A 12 -19.64 -25.26 8.37
C ASP A 12 -19.43 -26.63 7.72
N LYS A 13 -18.77 -27.56 8.42
CA LYS A 13 -18.56 -28.93 7.94
C LYS A 13 -19.88 -29.63 7.62
N ASN A 14 -20.87 -29.55 8.52
CA ASN A 14 -22.19 -30.16 8.32
C ASN A 14 -22.99 -29.47 7.20
N PHE A 15 -22.93 -28.14 7.14
CA PHE A 15 -23.57 -27.37 6.08
C PHE A 15 -23.00 -27.71 4.69
N LYS A 16 -21.70 -27.90 4.57
CA LYS A 16 -21.03 -28.33 3.34
C LYS A 16 -21.52 -29.68 2.83
N ILE A 17 -21.82 -30.62 3.74
CA ILE A 17 -22.32 -31.94 3.36
C ILE A 17 -23.65 -31.81 2.62
N ILE A 18 -24.55 -30.93 3.13
CA ILE A 18 -25.91 -30.75 2.60
C ILE A 18 -25.94 -29.87 1.37
N THR A 19 -25.29 -28.70 1.44
CA THR A 19 -25.45 -27.61 0.43
C THR A 19 -24.32 -27.53 -0.58
N LYS A 20 -23.21 -28.24 -0.36
CA LYS A 20 -21.92 -28.12 -1.11
C LYS A 20 -21.29 -26.71 -1.01
N ARG A 21 -21.76 -25.87 -0.10
CA ARG A 21 -21.26 -24.48 0.11
C ARG A 21 -20.70 -24.34 1.53
N SER A 22 -19.78 -23.40 1.73
CA SER A 22 -19.22 -23.05 3.04
C SER A 22 -19.93 -21.83 3.61
N ILE A 23 -20.46 -21.94 4.81
CA ILE A 23 -20.99 -20.79 5.57
C ILE A 23 -19.83 -19.83 5.90
N LEU A 24 -18.65 -20.36 6.26
CA LEU A 24 -17.50 -19.50 6.64
C LEU A 24 -17.02 -18.65 5.47
N ILE A 25 -17.03 -19.18 4.23
CA ILE A 25 -16.69 -18.39 3.05
C ILE A 25 -17.73 -17.31 2.81
N LEU A 26 -19.02 -17.65 2.83
CA LEU A 26 -20.10 -16.66 2.68
C LEU A 26 -20.04 -15.56 3.75
N PHE A 27 -19.73 -15.95 4.98
CA PHE A 27 -19.59 -15.00 6.09
C PHE A 27 -18.34 -14.10 5.93
N ASN A 28 -17.22 -14.66 5.44
CA ASN A 28 -16.04 -13.87 5.11
C ASN A 28 -16.34 -12.83 4.01
N ASP A 29 -17.01 -13.22 2.94
CA ASP A 29 -17.40 -12.31 1.86
C ASP A 29 -18.31 -11.19 2.38
N PHE A 30 -19.30 -11.56 3.19
CA PHE A 30 -20.20 -10.60 3.84
C PHE A 30 -19.46 -9.60 4.74
N ILE A 31 -18.46 -10.07 5.51
CA ILE A 31 -17.63 -9.19 6.35
C ILE A 31 -16.78 -8.27 5.47
N GLN A 32 -16.12 -8.80 4.45
CA GLN A 32 -15.26 -8.00 3.58
C GLN A 32 -16.01 -6.91 2.82
N GLU A 33 -17.23 -7.17 2.39
CA GLU A 33 -18.11 -6.16 1.78
C GLU A 33 -18.46 -5.00 2.75
N ARG A 34 -18.35 -5.22 4.05
CA ARG A 34 -18.66 -4.26 5.12
C ARG A 34 -17.46 -3.73 5.87
N SER A 35 -16.26 -4.23 5.55
CA SER A 35 -15.01 -3.84 6.21
C SER A 35 -14.49 -2.50 5.66
N TYR A 36 -15.28 -1.44 5.86
CA TYR A 36 -14.90 -0.09 5.45
C TYR A 36 -14.99 0.88 6.61
N LYS A 37 -14.12 1.87 6.58
CA LYS A 37 -14.17 3.02 7.48
C LYS A 37 -14.12 4.30 6.68
N SER A 38 -15.04 5.22 6.97
CA SER A 38 -15.02 6.58 6.42
C SER A 38 -14.38 7.53 7.42
N ILE A 39 -13.55 8.42 6.92
CA ILE A 39 -13.03 9.58 7.66
C ILE A 39 -13.17 10.84 6.79
N LYS A 40 -13.24 11.99 7.44
CA LYS A 40 -13.34 13.29 6.75
C LYS A 40 -11.95 13.85 6.49
N ILE A 41 -11.56 14.01 5.23
CA ILE A 41 -10.28 14.58 4.79
C ILE A 41 -10.57 15.81 3.94
N LEU A 42 -10.03 16.98 4.30
CA LEU A 42 -10.22 18.23 3.59
C LEU A 42 -11.71 18.53 3.26
N GLY A 43 -12.60 18.21 4.21
CA GLY A 43 -14.03 18.39 4.08
C GLY A 43 -14.78 17.32 3.30
N LYS A 44 -14.10 16.39 2.63
CA LYS A 44 -14.69 15.28 1.87
C LYS A 44 -14.73 13.98 2.70
N GLU A 45 -15.79 13.19 2.56
CA GLU A 45 -15.86 11.85 3.15
C GLU A 45 -15.08 10.87 2.28
N ILE A 46 -14.02 10.27 2.85
CA ILE A 46 -13.14 9.33 2.17
C ILE A 46 -13.26 7.97 2.84
N LYS A 47 -13.45 6.95 2.02
CA LYS A 47 -13.71 5.59 2.46
C LYS A 47 -12.47 4.73 2.30
N PHE A 48 -12.10 4.00 3.34
CA PHE A 48 -10.97 3.08 3.35
C PHE A 48 -11.44 1.64 3.60
N PHE A 49 -10.86 0.70 2.89
CA PHE A 49 -11.03 -0.72 3.16
C PHE A 49 -10.17 -1.12 4.36
N VAL A 50 -10.80 -1.66 5.41
CA VAL A 50 -10.18 -1.97 6.71
C VAL A 50 -10.53 -3.39 7.18
N PRO A 51 -10.06 -4.44 6.49
CA PRO A 51 -10.39 -5.82 6.79
C PRO A 51 -9.71 -6.37 8.04
N ASN A 52 -8.76 -5.64 8.63
CA ASN A 52 -8.03 -6.04 9.83
C ASN A 52 -7.77 -4.87 10.78
N GLN A 53 -7.26 -5.19 11.99
CA GLN A 53 -7.02 -4.18 13.03
C GLN A 53 -5.85 -3.24 12.70
N LEU A 54 -4.84 -3.71 11.97
CA LEU A 54 -3.71 -2.87 11.58
C LEU A 54 -4.16 -1.75 10.62
N LEU A 55 -4.98 -2.09 9.62
CA LEU A 55 -5.55 -1.11 8.71
C LEU A 55 -6.51 -0.16 9.41
N LYS A 56 -7.30 -0.68 10.36
CA LYS A 56 -8.14 0.17 11.20
C LYS A 56 -7.30 1.19 11.97
N TRP A 57 -6.20 0.75 12.58
CA TRP A 57 -5.27 1.63 13.31
C TRP A 57 -4.64 2.68 12.38
N ARG A 58 -4.15 2.31 11.18
CA ARG A 58 -3.59 3.25 10.21
C ARG A 58 -4.59 4.34 9.85
N VAL A 59 -5.85 4.00 9.64
CA VAL A 59 -6.90 4.97 9.32
C VAL A 59 -7.30 5.80 10.56
N ASP A 60 -7.31 5.19 11.76
CA ASP A 60 -7.61 5.91 13.01
C ASP A 60 -6.56 6.96 13.35
N THR A 61 -5.30 6.67 13.02
CA THR A 61 -4.15 7.55 13.29
C THR A 61 -3.75 8.42 12.09
N TYR A 62 -4.59 8.51 11.07
CA TYR A 62 -4.32 9.21 9.81
C TYR A 62 -3.72 10.62 9.99
N PHE A 63 -4.26 11.41 10.91
CA PHE A 63 -3.82 12.79 11.15
C PHE A 63 -2.80 12.94 12.27
N SER A 64 -2.49 11.86 13.00
CA SER A 64 -1.69 11.94 14.23
C SER A 64 -0.40 11.14 14.18
N LYS A 65 -0.27 10.19 13.25
CA LYS A 65 0.94 9.36 13.17
C LYS A 65 2.13 10.13 12.58
N GLU A 66 1.90 10.83 11.49
CA GLU A 66 2.90 11.59 10.75
C GLU A 66 2.29 12.90 10.23
N PRO A 67 1.89 13.81 11.14
CA PRO A 67 1.25 15.06 10.75
C PRO A 67 2.17 15.94 9.87
N GLU A 68 3.48 15.86 10.08
CA GLU A 68 4.51 16.58 9.32
C GLU A 68 4.49 16.20 7.82
N THR A 69 4.15 14.96 7.47
CA THR A 69 4.02 14.55 6.06
C THR A 69 2.81 15.21 5.41
N LEU A 70 1.70 15.34 6.13
CA LEU A 70 0.51 16.02 5.64
C LEU A 70 0.77 17.53 5.48
N GLU A 71 1.43 18.17 6.47
CA GLU A 71 1.83 19.58 6.42
C GLU A 71 2.81 19.85 5.27
N TRP A 72 3.73 18.92 5.00
CA TRP A 72 4.62 19.00 3.86
C TRP A 72 3.86 18.95 2.54
N ILE A 73 2.92 18.01 2.36
CA ILE A 73 2.06 17.96 1.17
C ILE A 73 1.23 19.25 1.04
N ASP A 74 0.73 19.79 2.16
CA ASP A 74 -0.01 21.07 2.17
C ASP A 74 0.83 22.26 1.67
N SER A 75 2.17 22.18 1.82
CA SER A 75 3.12 23.22 1.41
C SER A 75 3.51 23.16 -0.07
N PHE A 76 3.07 22.17 -0.83
CA PHE A 76 3.41 22.04 -2.25
C PHE A 76 2.92 23.27 -3.02
N GLN A 77 3.78 23.79 -3.89
CA GLN A 77 3.43 24.93 -4.73
C GLN A 77 2.31 24.55 -5.70
N GLU A 78 1.29 25.39 -5.77
CA GLU A 78 0.22 25.20 -6.74
C GLU A 78 0.78 25.31 -8.16
N LYS A 79 0.68 24.22 -8.89
CA LYS A 79 1.15 24.06 -10.26
C LYS A 79 0.13 23.23 -11.04
N GLU A 80 -0.14 23.62 -12.28
CA GLU A 80 -0.85 22.72 -13.21
C GLU A 80 0.03 21.51 -13.52
N ASN A 81 -0.56 20.32 -13.45
CA ASN A 81 0.14 19.03 -13.67
C ASN A 81 1.31 18.79 -12.69
N LEU A 82 1.13 19.14 -11.41
CA LEU A 82 2.04 18.74 -10.36
C LEU A 82 2.20 17.21 -10.32
N ILE A 83 3.43 16.72 -10.30
CA ILE A 83 3.76 15.30 -10.23
C ILE A 83 4.32 14.98 -8.86
N PHE A 84 3.66 14.09 -8.13
CA PHE A 84 4.10 13.60 -6.82
C PHE A 84 4.38 12.10 -6.89
N TRP A 85 5.57 11.69 -6.46
CA TRP A 85 5.91 10.27 -6.30
C TRP A 85 5.82 9.89 -4.82
N ASP A 86 4.95 8.94 -4.50
CA ASP A 86 4.78 8.33 -3.17
C ASP A 86 5.39 6.93 -3.20
N ILE A 87 6.68 6.83 -2.86
CA ILE A 87 7.44 5.58 -2.86
C ILE A 87 7.28 4.91 -1.50
N GLY A 88 6.74 3.68 -1.51
CA GLY A 88 6.26 3.00 -0.31
C GLY A 88 4.85 3.47 0.08
N ALA A 89 3.95 3.54 -0.91
CA ALA A 89 2.61 4.09 -0.72
C ALA A 89 1.74 3.28 0.26
N ASN A 90 2.09 2.03 0.55
CA ASN A 90 1.35 1.12 1.43
C ASN A 90 -0.13 1.04 1.02
N ILE A 91 -1.06 1.53 1.81
CA ILE A 91 -2.50 1.56 1.50
C ILE A 91 -2.98 2.87 0.86
N GLY A 92 -2.05 3.78 0.52
CA GLY A 92 -2.31 5.00 -0.24
C GLY A 92 -2.77 6.21 0.58
N LEU A 93 -2.44 6.28 1.87
CA LEU A 93 -2.88 7.41 2.72
C LEU A 93 -2.41 8.75 2.17
N TYR A 94 -1.13 8.91 1.88
CA TYR A 94 -0.54 10.16 1.40
C TYR A 94 -0.83 10.41 -0.09
N SER A 95 -0.88 9.35 -0.89
CA SER A 95 -1.33 9.42 -2.28
C SER A 95 -2.75 9.99 -2.40
N ILE A 96 -3.67 9.52 -1.56
CA ILE A 96 -5.04 10.00 -1.49
C ILE A 96 -5.08 11.44 -0.98
N TYR A 97 -4.31 11.77 0.08
CA TYR A 97 -4.26 13.12 0.60
C TYR A 97 -3.81 14.13 -0.46
N ASN A 98 -2.70 13.85 -1.15
CA ASN A 98 -2.20 14.70 -2.22
C ASN A 98 -3.26 14.93 -3.31
N SER A 99 -3.92 13.86 -3.75
CA SER A 99 -4.95 13.95 -4.80
C SER A 99 -6.19 14.76 -4.39
N LEU A 100 -6.49 14.82 -3.10
CA LEU A 100 -7.58 15.62 -2.56
C LEU A 100 -7.19 17.09 -2.39
N LYS A 101 -5.95 17.33 -1.94
CA LYS A 101 -5.38 18.67 -1.72
C LYS A 101 -5.06 19.36 -3.03
N HIS A 102 -4.46 18.64 -3.97
CA HIS A 102 -4.04 19.10 -5.28
C HIS A 102 -4.79 18.35 -6.40
N PRO A 103 -6.06 18.67 -6.66
CA PRO A 103 -6.92 17.88 -7.55
C PRO A 103 -6.51 17.87 -9.02
N LYS A 104 -5.58 18.74 -9.41
CA LYS A 104 -4.97 18.75 -10.75
C LYS A 104 -3.63 18.02 -10.82
N SER A 105 -3.14 17.46 -9.69
CA SER A 105 -1.90 16.70 -9.63
C SER A 105 -2.07 15.28 -10.17
N THR A 106 -0.95 14.68 -10.57
CA THR A 106 -0.81 13.24 -10.77
C THR A 106 0.08 12.68 -9.67
N THR A 107 -0.43 11.73 -8.91
CA THR A 107 0.35 10.96 -7.94
C THR A 107 0.77 9.63 -8.56
N ILE A 108 2.06 9.28 -8.45
CA ILE A 108 2.57 7.96 -8.80
C ILE A 108 2.83 7.22 -7.48
N ALA A 109 2.00 6.24 -7.19
CA ALA A 109 2.06 5.45 -5.96
C ALA A 109 2.83 4.15 -6.22
N PHE A 110 4.06 4.04 -5.67
CA PHE A 110 4.87 2.84 -5.76
C PHE A 110 4.61 1.94 -4.55
N GLU A 111 4.10 0.74 -4.80
CA GLU A 111 3.85 -0.26 -3.76
C GLU A 111 4.02 -1.68 -4.34
N PRO A 112 5.15 -2.35 -4.05
CA PRO A 112 5.42 -3.69 -4.58
C PRO A 112 4.81 -4.83 -3.77
N SER A 113 4.41 -4.60 -2.50
CA SER A 113 3.81 -5.65 -1.67
C SER A 113 2.44 -6.05 -2.22
N SER A 114 2.29 -7.34 -2.52
CA SER A 114 1.03 -7.89 -3.03
C SER A 114 -0.14 -7.71 -2.06
N SER A 115 0.14 -7.78 -0.76
CA SER A 115 -0.85 -7.58 0.30
C SER A 115 -1.33 -6.13 0.36
N ASN A 116 -0.41 -5.17 0.30
CA ASN A 116 -0.72 -3.75 0.33
C ASN A 116 -1.35 -3.27 -0.98
N LEU A 117 -0.85 -3.74 -2.12
CA LEU A 117 -1.34 -3.39 -3.45
C LEU A 117 -2.85 -3.64 -3.60
N ARG A 118 -3.34 -4.77 -3.06
CA ARG A 118 -4.76 -5.10 -3.04
C ARG A 118 -5.59 -4.03 -2.34
N VAL A 119 -5.10 -3.48 -1.23
CA VAL A 119 -5.81 -2.45 -0.45
C VAL A 119 -5.66 -1.08 -1.10
N LEU A 120 -4.46 -0.73 -1.56
CA LEU A 120 -4.16 0.52 -2.25
C LEU A 120 -5.09 0.71 -3.46
N THR A 121 -5.12 -0.26 -4.36
CA THR A 121 -5.97 -0.18 -5.56
C THR A 121 -7.46 -0.09 -5.23
N ARG A 122 -7.90 -0.81 -4.19
CA ARG A 122 -9.27 -0.75 -3.70
C ARG A 122 -9.61 0.63 -3.11
N ASN A 123 -8.71 1.20 -2.29
CA ASN A 123 -8.90 2.52 -1.70
C ASN A 123 -8.95 3.63 -2.76
N ILE A 124 -8.15 3.53 -3.82
CA ILE A 124 -8.20 4.45 -4.96
C ILE A 124 -9.56 4.35 -5.64
N SER A 125 -9.99 3.14 -5.97
CA SER A 125 -11.19 2.89 -6.77
C SER A 125 -12.49 3.28 -6.05
N ILE A 126 -12.63 2.94 -4.77
CA ILE A 126 -13.85 3.29 -4.02
C ILE A 126 -14.02 4.81 -3.79
N ASN A 127 -12.97 5.60 -4.00
CA ASN A 127 -12.99 7.05 -3.90
C ASN A 127 -12.93 7.73 -5.28
N ASN A 128 -12.96 6.98 -6.39
CA ASN A 128 -12.90 7.46 -7.78
C ASN A 128 -11.67 8.33 -8.06
N LEU A 129 -10.49 7.91 -7.56
CA LEU A 129 -9.23 8.64 -7.68
C LEU A 129 -8.29 8.07 -8.77
N GLU A 130 -8.74 7.15 -9.62
CA GLU A 130 -7.93 6.47 -10.64
C GLU A 130 -7.35 7.44 -11.69
N LYS A 131 -8.00 8.60 -11.88
CA LYS A 131 -7.50 9.64 -12.79
C LYS A 131 -6.32 10.42 -12.19
N ASN A 132 -6.24 10.48 -10.86
CA ASN A 132 -5.25 11.25 -10.13
C ASN A 132 -4.10 10.39 -9.61
N ILE A 133 -4.33 9.09 -9.37
CA ILE A 133 -3.34 8.18 -8.78
C ILE A 133 -3.07 7.04 -9.74
N LYS A 134 -1.83 6.97 -10.22
CA LYS A 134 -1.30 5.85 -11.00
C LYS A 134 -0.51 4.93 -10.06
N VAL A 135 -0.78 3.63 -10.10
CA VAL A 135 -0.09 2.65 -9.25
C VAL A 135 1.01 1.95 -10.03
N VAL A 136 2.19 1.88 -9.42
CA VAL A 136 3.35 1.16 -9.93
C VAL A 136 3.73 0.07 -8.94
N SER A 137 3.57 -1.19 -9.33
CA SER A 137 3.86 -2.36 -8.48
C SER A 137 5.30 -2.89 -8.65
N ILE A 138 6.19 -2.08 -9.20
CA ILE A 138 7.59 -2.41 -9.44
C ILE A 138 8.42 -1.84 -8.28
N PRO A 139 9.18 -2.67 -7.54
CA PRO A 139 10.08 -2.18 -6.51
C PRO A 139 11.22 -1.36 -7.13
N LEU A 140 11.56 -0.24 -6.48
CA LEU A 140 12.69 0.59 -6.85
C LEU A 140 13.97 0.13 -6.13
N THR A 141 15.09 0.23 -6.83
CA THR A 141 16.43 -0.17 -6.35
C THR A 141 17.51 0.60 -7.13
N ASN A 142 18.78 0.32 -6.87
CA ASN A 142 19.93 0.90 -7.59
C ASN A 142 20.36 0.11 -8.83
N LYS A 143 19.59 -0.91 -9.26
CA LYS A 143 19.91 -1.73 -10.44
C LYS A 143 18.71 -1.85 -11.36
N GLU A 144 18.94 -1.68 -12.63
CA GLU A 144 17.91 -1.80 -13.65
C GLU A 144 17.54 -3.26 -13.93
N ASN A 145 16.23 -3.48 -14.07
CA ASN A 145 15.66 -4.73 -14.57
C ASN A 145 16.16 -5.98 -13.81
N ILE A 146 16.34 -5.86 -12.49
CA ILE A 146 16.81 -6.94 -11.65
C ILE A 146 15.64 -7.80 -11.12
N PHE A 147 15.79 -9.12 -11.24
CA PHE A 147 14.80 -10.06 -10.74
C PHE A 147 15.24 -10.61 -9.38
N GLN A 148 14.57 -10.21 -8.30
CA GLN A 148 14.94 -10.54 -6.92
C GLN A 148 13.73 -10.89 -6.05
N GLU A 149 14.02 -11.43 -4.84
CA GLU A 149 13.01 -11.74 -3.85
C GLU A 149 12.44 -10.47 -3.20
N MET A 150 11.13 -10.31 -3.27
CA MET A 150 10.35 -9.51 -2.34
C MET A 150 10.08 -10.34 -1.09
N LYS A 151 10.35 -9.77 0.06
CA LYS A 151 10.22 -10.41 1.38
C LYS A 151 9.25 -9.61 2.22
N GLU A 152 8.20 -10.27 2.70
CA GLU A 152 7.24 -9.65 3.60
C GLU A 152 7.38 -10.23 5.01
N GLY A 153 7.53 -9.35 6.00
CA GLY A 153 7.71 -9.73 7.41
C GLY A 153 6.46 -10.34 8.02
N GLN A 154 5.30 -9.89 7.57
CA GLN A 154 4.01 -10.41 7.98
C GLN A 154 3.10 -10.52 6.76
N PHE A 155 2.40 -11.64 6.64
CA PHE A 155 1.38 -11.81 5.61
C PHE A 155 0.07 -11.13 6.05
N VAL A 156 0.08 -9.80 6.07
CA VAL A 156 -1.06 -8.99 6.50
C VAL A 156 -1.14 -7.70 5.67
N GLU A 157 -2.33 -7.36 5.22
CA GLU A 157 -2.55 -6.09 4.55
C GLU A 157 -2.28 -4.91 5.50
N GLY A 158 -1.60 -3.89 4.99
CA GLY A 158 -1.12 -2.74 5.75
C GLY A 158 0.21 -3.00 6.46
N GLY A 159 0.82 -4.17 6.23
CA GLY A 159 2.15 -4.50 6.76
C GLY A 159 3.22 -3.51 6.30
N ALA A 160 4.21 -3.31 7.14
CA ALA A 160 5.45 -2.57 6.89
C ALA A 160 6.63 -3.50 7.11
N LEU A 161 7.85 -2.96 7.05
CA LEU A 161 9.08 -3.72 7.24
C LEU A 161 9.24 -4.83 6.19
N ASN A 162 8.91 -4.52 4.95
CA ASN A 162 9.12 -5.38 3.80
C ASN A 162 10.48 -5.04 3.15
N SER A 163 11.09 -6.00 2.44
CA SER A 163 12.38 -5.80 1.81
C SER A 163 12.43 -6.40 0.41
N PHE A 164 13.10 -5.70 -0.52
CA PHE A 164 13.37 -6.18 -1.87
C PHE A 164 14.86 -6.42 -2.06
N GLY A 165 15.23 -7.69 -2.27
CA GLY A 165 16.61 -8.10 -2.55
C GLY A 165 17.55 -8.14 -1.35
N GLU A 166 17.29 -7.40 -0.28
CA GLU A 166 18.19 -7.30 0.86
C GLU A 166 18.05 -8.48 1.84
N LYS A 167 19.17 -8.79 2.53
CA LYS A 167 19.23 -9.88 3.52
C LYS A 167 18.95 -9.39 4.93
N PHE A 168 19.15 -8.13 5.17
CA PHE A 168 19.06 -7.51 6.48
C PHE A 168 17.90 -6.52 6.52
N ASP A 169 17.32 -6.33 7.71
CA ASP A 169 16.33 -5.30 7.97
C ASP A 169 17.00 -3.93 8.23
N PHE A 170 16.21 -2.91 8.49
CA PHE A 170 16.67 -1.55 8.78
C PHE A 170 17.53 -1.44 10.06
N GLU A 171 17.48 -2.45 10.95
CA GLU A 171 18.34 -2.54 12.15
C GLU A 171 19.64 -3.32 11.88
N GLY A 172 19.87 -3.81 10.66
CA GLY A 172 21.02 -4.64 10.29
C GLY A 172 20.93 -6.09 10.79
N LYS A 173 19.75 -6.57 11.18
CA LYS A 173 19.51 -7.95 11.58
C LYS A 173 19.06 -8.77 10.36
N GLU A 174 19.38 -10.07 10.36
CA GLU A 174 18.91 -10.97 9.30
C GLU A 174 17.38 -10.96 9.22
N PHE A 175 16.86 -10.58 8.08
CA PHE A 175 15.43 -10.50 7.84
C PHE A 175 14.81 -11.91 7.74
N LYS A 176 13.83 -12.18 8.60
CA LYS A 176 13.11 -13.47 8.65
C LYS A 176 11.69 -13.30 8.10
N PRO A 177 11.50 -13.38 6.79
CA PRO A 177 10.19 -13.18 6.17
C PRO A 177 9.25 -14.35 6.45
N THR A 178 7.96 -14.04 6.53
CA THR A 178 6.89 -15.04 6.53
C THR A 178 6.45 -15.41 5.12
N MET A 179 6.65 -14.50 4.15
CA MET A 179 6.35 -14.73 2.74
C MET A 179 7.47 -14.20 1.85
N LYS A 180 7.72 -14.93 0.75
CA LYS A 180 8.68 -14.57 -0.30
C LYS A 180 8.09 -14.82 -1.67
N TYR A 181 8.39 -13.94 -2.60
CA TYR A 181 8.09 -14.10 -4.02
C TYR A 181 9.04 -13.23 -4.85
N ASN A 182 9.16 -13.52 -6.14
CA ASN A 182 10.09 -12.79 -7.00
C ASN A 182 9.37 -11.69 -7.75
N LEU A 183 10.01 -10.52 -7.84
CA LEU A 183 9.58 -9.38 -8.64
C LEU A 183 10.72 -8.88 -9.53
N LEU A 184 10.35 -8.22 -10.61
CA LEU A 184 11.25 -7.41 -11.40
C LEU A 184 11.31 -6.01 -10.77
N GLY A 185 12.51 -5.60 -10.31
CA GLY A 185 12.78 -4.25 -9.82
C GLY A 185 13.58 -3.43 -10.82
N THR A 186 13.53 -2.11 -10.69
CA THR A 186 14.30 -1.18 -11.54
C THR A 186 14.66 0.11 -10.81
N THR A 187 15.30 1.05 -11.50
CA THR A 187 15.75 2.32 -10.95
C THR A 187 14.76 3.46 -11.24
N ILE A 188 14.88 4.56 -10.51
CA ILE A 188 14.18 5.82 -10.84
C ILE A 188 14.58 6.27 -12.25
N ASN A 189 15.90 6.26 -12.56
CA ASN A 189 16.44 6.68 -13.85
C ASN A 189 15.83 5.88 -15.00
N TYR A 190 15.64 4.57 -14.85
CA TYR A 190 15.00 3.76 -15.89
C TYR A 190 13.63 4.29 -16.29
N PHE A 191 12.81 4.70 -15.34
CA PHE A 191 11.49 5.27 -15.63
C PHE A 191 11.57 6.62 -16.35
N LEU A 192 12.54 7.47 -15.97
CA LEU A 192 12.70 8.81 -16.51
C LEU A 192 13.34 8.79 -17.89
N GLU A 193 14.45 8.08 -18.07
CA GLU A 193 15.20 7.99 -19.32
C GLU A 193 14.39 7.33 -20.44
N ASN A 194 13.54 6.36 -20.10
CA ASN A 194 12.64 5.74 -21.06
C ASN A 194 11.29 6.46 -21.19
N SER A 195 11.12 7.63 -20.58
CA SER A 195 9.89 8.44 -20.64
C SER A 195 8.63 7.64 -20.27
N ILE A 196 8.75 6.68 -19.34
CA ILE A 196 7.63 5.86 -18.87
C ILE A 196 6.81 6.67 -17.87
N LEU A 197 7.49 7.45 -17.02
CA LEU A 197 6.87 8.34 -16.03
C LEU A 197 7.41 9.76 -16.17
N ASP A 198 6.61 10.74 -15.82
CA ASP A 198 7.00 12.14 -15.78
C ASP A 198 7.92 12.42 -14.59
N ILE A 199 8.83 13.39 -14.76
CA ILE A 199 9.75 13.84 -13.71
C ILE A 199 8.91 14.40 -12.53
N PRO A 200 9.14 13.91 -11.31
CA PRO A 200 8.39 14.38 -10.15
C PRO A 200 8.80 15.79 -9.71
N ASP A 201 7.82 16.57 -9.26
CA ASP A 201 8.07 17.82 -8.55
C ASP A 201 8.42 17.57 -7.08
N TYR A 202 7.84 16.50 -6.51
CA TYR A 202 8.05 16.06 -5.12
C TYR A 202 8.12 14.54 -5.04
N ILE A 203 9.01 14.06 -4.18
CA ILE A 203 9.17 12.62 -3.92
C ILE A 203 9.10 12.38 -2.40
N LYS A 204 8.27 11.44 -1.97
CA LYS A 204 8.32 10.82 -0.65
C LYS A 204 8.91 9.43 -0.80
N ILE A 205 9.87 9.08 0.07
CA ILE A 205 10.44 7.72 0.14
C ILE A 205 10.29 7.21 1.57
N ASP A 206 9.59 6.10 1.74
CA ASP A 206 9.33 5.47 3.03
C ASP A 206 9.20 3.95 2.81
N VAL A 207 10.35 3.26 2.79
CA VAL A 207 10.47 1.86 2.34
C VAL A 207 11.24 0.95 3.32
N ASP A 208 11.33 1.35 4.58
CA ASP A 208 11.85 0.56 5.68
C ASP A 208 13.34 0.11 5.52
N GLY A 209 14.24 1.05 5.11
CA GLY A 209 15.70 0.88 5.24
C GLY A 209 16.47 0.68 3.93
N ILE A 210 15.79 0.70 2.78
CA ILE A 210 16.45 0.65 1.45
C ILE A 210 16.39 1.97 0.69
N GLU A 211 16.07 3.09 1.36
CA GLU A 211 15.93 4.43 0.79
C GLU A 211 17.20 4.85 0.03
N HIS A 212 18.38 4.53 0.58
CA HIS A 212 19.67 4.82 -0.02
C HIS A 212 19.85 4.14 -1.39
N LEU A 213 19.39 2.89 -1.54
CA LEU A 213 19.45 2.17 -2.83
C LEU A 213 18.54 2.81 -3.88
N ILE A 214 17.37 3.30 -3.44
CA ILE A 214 16.43 3.99 -4.33
C ILE A 214 17.02 5.31 -4.79
N LEU A 215 17.66 6.08 -3.89
CA LEU A 215 18.32 7.33 -4.22
C LEU A 215 19.52 7.12 -5.16
N GLU A 216 20.35 6.09 -4.91
CA GLU A 216 21.43 5.70 -5.84
C GLU A 216 20.93 5.37 -7.26
N GLY A 217 19.69 4.92 -7.39
CA GLY A 217 19.05 4.64 -8.67
C GLY A 217 18.38 5.85 -9.32
N GLY A 218 18.53 7.05 -8.74
CA GLY A 218 17.92 8.30 -9.16
C GLY A 218 18.92 9.47 -9.36
N ASP A 219 20.18 9.17 -9.65
CA ASP A 219 21.27 10.16 -9.84
C ASP A 219 21.15 10.96 -11.17
#